data_49d9c2259fab03f21efa151b4ad221a6
#
_entry.id   49d9c2259fab03f21efa151b4ad221a6
#
_cell.length_a   1.000
_cell.length_b   1.000
_cell.length_c   1.000
_cell.angle_alpha   90.00
_cell.angle_beta   90.00
_cell.angle_gamma   90.00
#
_symmetry.space_group_name_H-M   'P 1'
#
loop_
_entity.id
_entity.type
_entity.pdbx_description
1 polymer ?
#
loop_
_entity_poly.entity_id
_entity_poly.type
_entity_poly.pdbx_seq_one_letter_code
_entity_poly.pdbx_strand_id
1 'polypeptide(L)'
;MLSPIERTRLEKAAIDNGFDRELARDSHWLCYGSTQCPLRIWIGTSDDWVFLAAFSQHNVAHALVRYGSPLAAPLPPGAVGGRTVADIPTLHRLLRRAFQLGKTLPDELLHRFERQTAHLPKTTEAERLVIQRVGQDLFRQGLLDFWEGRCAITGLAVPELLRASHIKPWADCASDAERLDIHNGLLLAPHLDAAFDRGFITLADDGKV
;
A
#
# COMPACT_ATOMS: atom_id res chain seq x y z
N MET A 1 -26.12 -15.93 -5.01
CA MET A 1 -26.14 -15.77 -3.52
C MET A 1 -24.98 -16.57 -2.95
N LEU A 2 -24.15 -15.96 -2.09
CA LEU A 2 -22.99 -16.63 -1.49
C LEU A 2 -23.43 -17.79 -0.58
N SER A 3 -22.89 -18.98 -0.79
CA SER A 3 -23.05 -20.11 0.11
C SER A 3 -22.33 -19.86 1.45
N PRO A 4 -22.67 -20.56 2.54
CA PRO A 4 -21.98 -20.41 3.82
C PRO A 4 -20.47 -20.67 3.73
N ILE A 5 -20.05 -21.65 2.93
CA ILE A 5 -18.63 -21.99 2.73
C ILE A 5 -17.88 -20.88 1.99
N GLU A 6 -18.47 -20.34 0.93
CA GLU A 6 -17.88 -19.21 0.19
C GLU A 6 -17.74 -17.99 1.09
N ARG A 7 -18.79 -17.68 1.85
CA ARG A 7 -18.76 -16.59 2.81
C ARG A 7 -17.60 -16.74 3.79
N THR A 8 -17.47 -17.88 4.47
CA THR A 8 -16.40 -18.11 5.44
C THR A 8 -15.01 -17.96 4.81
N ARG A 9 -14.83 -18.42 3.56
CA ARG A 9 -13.56 -18.27 2.83
C ARG A 9 -13.25 -16.81 2.50
N LEU A 10 -14.25 -16.05 2.06
CA LEU A 10 -14.11 -14.63 1.75
C LEU A 10 -13.83 -13.80 3.02
N GLU A 11 -14.60 -14.03 4.09
CA GLU A 11 -14.40 -13.41 5.41
C GLU A 11 -12.98 -13.64 5.92
N LYS A 12 -12.52 -14.90 5.87
CA LYS A 12 -11.16 -15.26 6.25
C LYS A 12 -10.11 -14.52 5.37
N ALA A 13 -10.35 -14.46 4.07
CA ALA A 13 -9.44 -13.76 3.15
C ALA A 13 -9.36 -12.26 3.47
N ALA A 14 -10.47 -11.62 3.83
CA ALA A 14 -10.45 -10.21 4.25
C ALA A 14 -9.66 -10.02 5.55
N ILE A 15 -10.01 -10.76 6.59
CA ILE A 15 -9.46 -10.62 7.95
C ILE A 15 -7.95 -10.94 7.96
N ASP A 16 -7.54 -12.04 7.36
CA ASP A 16 -6.12 -12.46 7.29
C ASP A 16 -5.23 -11.43 6.55
N ASN A 17 -5.83 -10.54 5.76
CA ASN A 17 -5.11 -9.52 4.99
C ASN A 17 -5.37 -8.09 5.46
N GLY A 18 -5.82 -7.91 6.72
CA GLY A 18 -5.87 -6.62 7.40
C GLY A 18 -7.17 -5.82 7.22
N PHE A 19 -8.20 -6.43 6.62
CA PHE A 19 -9.55 -5.86 6.54
C PHE A 19 -10.42 -6.44 7.67
N ASP A 20 -10.29 -5.85 8.84
CA ASP A 20 -10.78 -6.36 10.14
C ASP A 20 -12.20 -5.88 10.52
N ARG A 21 -12.83 -5.04 9.68
CA ARG A 21 -14.15 -4.46 9.96
C ARG A 21 -15.15 -4.83 8.86
N GLU A 22 -16.13 -5.67 9.18
CA GLU A 22 -17.28 -5.84 8.30
C GLU A 22 -18.12 -4.54 8.33
N LEU A 23 -18.36 -3.95 7.17
CA LEU A 23 -19.09 -2.69 7.01
C LEU A 23 -20.52 -2.92 6.52
N ALA A 24 -20.69 -3.80 5.52
CA ALA A 24 -21.96 -4.15 4.94
C ALA A 24 -21.88 -5.51 4.23
N ARG A 25 -23.03 -6.10 3.99
CA ARG A 25 -23.18 -7.32 3.17
C ARG A 25 -24.49 -7.29 2.42
N ASP A 26 -24.46 -7.88 1.24
CA ASP A 26 -25.67 -8.21 0.49
C ASP A 26 -25.61 -9.65 -0.03
N SER A 27 -26.46 -10.01 -0.99
CA SER A 27 -26.52 -11.37 -1.55
C SER A 27 -25.28 -11.79 -2.36
N HIS A 28 -24.46 -10.83 -2.82
CA HIS A 28 -23.34 -11.04 -3.75
C HIS A 28 -22.03 -10.53 -3.21
N TRP A 29 -22.05 -9.51 -2.35
CA TRP A 29 -20.86 -8.80 -1.89
C TRP A 29 -20.76 -8.76 -0.37
N LEU A 30 -19.55 -8.97 0.14
CA LEU A 30 -19.16 -8.66 1.51
C LEU A 30 -18.28 -7.41 1.46
N CYS A 31 -18.67 -6.35 2.18
CA CYS A 31 -17.90 -5.11 2.26
C CYS A 31 -17.11 -5.08 3.55
N TYR A 32 -15.81 -4.91 3.43
CA TYR A 32 -14.87 -4.79 4.55
C TYR A 32 -14.08 -3.49 4.50
N GLY A 33 -13.77 -2.96 5.67
CA GLY A 33 -12.82 -1.87 5.89
C GLY A 33 -11.67 -2.33 6.79
N SER A 34 -10.75 -1.42 7.05
CA SER A 34 -9.62 -1.65 7.95
C SER A 34 -9.57 -0.58 9.04
N THR A 35 -9.08 -0.96 10.23
CA THR A 35 -8.71 0.01 11.29
C THR A 35 -7.38 0.71 11.02
N GLN A 36 -6.59 0.23 10.04
CA GLN A 36 -5.25 0.71 9.74
C GLN A 36 -5.15 1.59 8.49
N CYS A 37 -6.17 1.59 7.62
CA CYS A 37 -6.21 2.43 6.42
C CYS A 37 -7.64 2.73 5.99
N PRO A 38 -7.88 3.81 5.22
CA PRO A 38 -9.22 4.21 4.79
C PRO A 38 -9.81 3.38 3.65
N LEU A 39 -9.04 2.42 3.10
CA LEU A 39 -9.47 1.60 1.99
C LEU A 39 -10.64 0.69 2.40
N ARG A 40 -11.71 0.69 1.59
CA ARG A 40 -12.79 -0.28 1.64
C ARG A 40 -12.66 -1.24 0.48
N ILE A 41 -12.99 -2.52 0.75
CA ILE A 41 -13.03 -3.57 -0.25
C ILE A 41 -14.43 -4.20 -0.28
N TRP A 42 -14.81 -4.70 -1.45
CA TRP A 42 -15.96 -5.58 -1.65
C TRP A 42 -15.45 -6.86 -2.27
N ILE A 43 -15.82 -7.98 -1.68
CA ILE A 43 -15.40 -9.30 -2.14
C ILE A 43 -16.62 -10.20 -2.36
N GLY A 44 -16.55 -11.03 -3.38
CA GLY A 44 -17.65 -11.91 -3.78
C GLY A 44 -17.17 -13.05 -4.68
N THR A 45 -18.12 -13.82 -5.18
CA THR A 45 -17.90 -14.87 -6.18
C THR A 45 -18.86 -14.69 -7.35
N SER A 46 -18.43 -15.06 -8.56
CA SER A 46 -19.31 -15.26 -9.71
C SER A 46 -19.84 -16.70 -9.73
N ASP A 47 -20.83 -16.96 -10.59
CA ASP A 47 -21.40 -18.29 -10.82
C ASP A 47 -20.36 -19.31 -11.34
N ASP A 48 -19.29 -18.82 -11.99
CA ASP A 48 -18.17 -19.62 -12.51
C ASP A 48 -17.05 -19.88 -11.48
N TRP A 49 -17.33 -19.69 -10.20
CA TRP A 49 -16.33 -19.86 -9.12
C TRP A 49 -15.09 -18.94 -9.20
N VAL A 50 -15.23 -17.83 -9.91
CA VAL A 50 -14.22 -16.78 -9.96
C VAL A 50 -14.44 -15.83 -8.79
N PHE A 51 -13.36 -15.50 -8.08
CA PHE A 51 -13.40 -14.54 -6.98
C PHE A 51 -13.35 -13.11 -7.51
N LEU A 52 -14.20 -12.27 -6.93
CA LEU A 52 -14.36 -10.87 -7.29
C LEU A 52 -13.84 -10.01 -6.13
N ALA A 53 -13.08 -8.96 -6.46
CA ALA A 53 -12.67 -7.95 -5.50
C ALA A 53 -12.81 -6.56 -6.11
N ALA A 54 -13.44 -5.63 -5.38
CA ALA A 54 -13.57 -4.23 -5.79
C ALA A 54 -13.04 -3.31 -4.69
N PHE A 55 -12.64 -2.09 -5.05
CA PHE A 55 -11.88 -1.18 -4.20
C PHE A 55 -12.46 0.23 -4.24
N SER A 56 -12.41 0.95 -3.11
CA SER A 56 -12.95 2.31 -2.98
C SER A 56 -12.00 3.42 -3.45
N GLN A 57 -10.76 3.10 -3.82
CA GLN A 57 -9.74 4.09 -4.21
C GLN A 57 -9.18 3.79 -5.59
N HIS A 58 -9.19 4.79 -6.49
CA HIS A 58 -8.73 4.66 -7.89
C HIS A 58 -7.24 4.30 -8.00
N ASN A 59 -6.38 4.94 -7.22
CA ASN A 59 -4.95 4.69 -7.20
C ASN A 59 -4.62 3.25 -6.78
N VAL A 60 -5.30 2.71 -5.78
CA VAL A 60 -5.16 1.31 -5.37
C VAL A 60 -5.66 0.37 -6.48
N ALA A 61 -6.86 0.59 -7.00
CA ALA A 61 -7.42 -0.23 -8.09
C ALA A 61 -6.53 -0.23 -9.34
N HIS A 62 -5.90 0.91 -9.67
CA HIS A 62 -4.96 1.04 -10.78
C HIS A 62 -3.64 0.29 -10.51
N ALA A 63 -3.07 0.43 -9.31
CA ALA A 63 -1.83 -0.25 -8.95
C ALA A 63 -1.98 -1.79 -8.90
N LEU A 64 -3.20 -2.30 -8.78
CA LEU A 64 -3.51 -3.73 -8.74
C LEU A 64 -3.73 -4.36 -10.14
N VAL A 65 -3.44 -3.66 -11.23
CA VAL A 65 -3.67 -4.15 -12.61
C VAL A 65 -3.00 -5.50 -12.90
N ARG A 66 -1.88 -5.81 -12.26
CA ARG A 66 -1.11 -7.05 -12.45
C ARG A 66 -1.62 -8.24 -11.60
N TYR A 67 -2.60 -8.02 -10.72
CA TYR A 67 -3.08 -9.00 -9.74
C TYR A 67 -4.40 -9.66 -10.12
N GLY A 68 -4.70 -9.78 -11.40
CA GLY A 68 -5.91 -10.43 -11.92
C GLY A 68 -6.47 -9.72 -13.14
N SER A 69 -7.57 -10.23 -13.66
CA SER A 69 -8.27 -9.63 -14.80
C SER A 69 -9.19 -8.49 -14.35
N PRO A 70 -9.50 -7.51 -15.23
CA PRO A 70 -10.49 -6.48 -14.90
C PRO A 70 -11.85 -7.10 -14.54
N LEU A 71 -12.51 -6.55 -13.55
CA LEU A 71 -13.87 -6.94 -13.21
C LEU A 71 -14.84 -6.38 -14.27
N ALA A 72 -15.49 -7.29 -15.03
CA ALA A 72 -16.45 -6.93 -16.07
C ALA A 72 -17.89 -6.73 -15.54
N ALA A 73 -18.18 -7.19 -14.32
CA ALA A 73 -19.49 -7.05 -13.69
C ALA A 73 -19.71 -5.62 -13.16
N PRO A 74 -20.97 -5.19 -12.94
CA PRO A 74 -21.24 -3.91 -12.28
C PRO A 74 -20.55 -3.82 -10.92
N LEU A 75 -19.89 -2.69 -10.68
CA LEU A 75 -19.22 -2.44 -9.41
C LEU A 75 -20.28 -2.19 -8.30
N PRO A 76 -20.02 -2.66 -7.07
CA PRO A 76 -20.89 -2.31 -5.94
C PRO A 76 -20.82 -0.80 -5.64
N PRO A 77 -21.88 -0.23 -5.04
CA PRO A 77 -21.91 1.20 -4.72
C PRO A 77 -20.72 1.64 -3.85
N GLY A 78 -20.00 2.66 -4.31
CA GLY A 78 -18.81 3.20 -3.65
C GLY A 78 -17.49 2.53 -4.05
N ALA A 79 -17.51 1.50 -4.88
CA ALA A 79 -16.32 0.98 -5.53
C ALA A 79 -16.02 1.74 -6.84
N VAL A 80 -14.73 1.89 -7.15
CA VAL A 80 -14.24 2.66 -8.31
C VAL A 80 -13.43 1.81 -9.30
N GLY A 81 -13.17 0.56 -8.94
CA GLY A 81 -12.50 -0.42 -9.80
C GLY A 81 -12.45 -1.78 -9.13
N GLY A 82 -12.22 -2.83 -9.92
CA GLY A 82 -12.19 -4.19 -9.40
C GLY A 82 -11.35 -5.14 -10.25
N ARG A 83 -11.11 -6.32 -9.68
CA ARG A 83 -10.36 -7.43 -10.28
C ARG A 83 -11.10 -8.74 -10.07
N THR A 84 -10.86 -9.67 -10.97
CA THR A 84 -11.28 -11.07 -10.85
C THR A 84 -10.04 -11.95 -10.73
N VAL A 85 -10.10 -12.96 -9.87
CA VAL A 85 -9.03 -13.92 -9.66
C VAL A 85 -9.58 -15.35 -9.60
N ALA A 86 -8.78 -16.32 -10.07
CA ALA A 86 -9.26 -17.69 -10.28
C ALA A 86 -9.32 -18.53 -8.99
N ASP A 87 -8.57 -18.18 -7.94
CA ASP A 87 -8.42 -19.00 -6.76
C ASP A 87 -8.25 -18.18 -5.46
N ILE A 88 -8.47 -18.84 -4.32
CA ILE A 88 -8.33 -18.25 -2.99
C ILE A 88 -6.90 -17.77 -2.69
N PRO A 89 -5.83 -18.51 -2.98
CA PRO A 89 -4.46 -18.02 -2.78
C PRO A 89 -4.18 -16.70 -3.52
N THR A 90 -4.69 -16.59 -4.75
CA THR A 90 -4.55 -15.35 -5.55
C THR A 90 -5.39 -14.22 -4.96
N LEU A 91 -6.60 -14.50 -4.43
CA LEU A 91 -7.39 -13.51 -3.70
C LEU A 91 -6.63 -13.00 -2.48
N HIS A 92 -6.03 -13.87 -1.67
CA HIS A 92 -5.22 -13.45 -0.51
C HIS A 92 -4.06 -12.54 -0.94
N ARG A 93 -3.34 -12.87 -2.03
CA ARG A 93 -2.25 -12.02 -2.56
C ARG A 93 -2.77 -10.64 -3.00
N LEU A 94 -3.90 -10.62 -3.71
CA LEU A 94 -4.55 -9.39 -4.15
C LEU A 94 -4.96 -8.51 -2.97
N LEU A 95 -5.63 -9.08 -1.96
CA LEU A 95 -6.09 -8.33 -0.78
C LEU A 95 -4.91 -7.84 0.08
N ARG A 96 -3.88 -8.67 0.27
CA ARG A 96 -2.65 -8.25 0.96
C ARG A 96 -2.02 -7.05 0.27
N ARG A 97 -1.91 -7.11 -1.06
CA ARG A 97 -1.36 -5.99 -1.83
C ARG A 97 -2.25 -4.76 -1.76
N ALA A 98 -3.56 -4.91 -1.84
CA ALA A 98 -4.51 -3.82 -1.66
C ALA A 98 -4.34 -3.14 -0.28
N PHE A 99 -4.19 -3.92 0.78
CA PHE A 99 -3.96 -3.41 2.13
C PHE A 99 -2.64 -2.62 2.25
N GLN A 100 -1.53 -3.16 1.71
CA GLN A 100 -0.25 -2.45 1.68
C GLN A 100 -0.36 -1.09 0.98
N LEU A 101 -0.97 -1.08 -0.21
CA LEU A 101 -1.20 0.14 -0.98
C LEU A 101 -2.14 1.11 -0.24
N GLY A 102 -3.19 0.61 0.39
CA GLY A 102 -4.13 1.42 1.17
C GLY A 102 -3.49 2.12 2.38
N LYS A 103 -2.39 1.57 2.92
CA LYS A 103 -1.60 2.18 4.00
C LYS A 103 -0.61 3.24 3.52
N THR A 104 -0.30 3.25 2.24
CA THR A 104 0.79 4.08 1.69
C THR A 104 0.30 5.12 0.69
N LEU A 105 -0.89 4.93 0.10
CA LEU A 105 -1.44 5.77 -0.96
C LEU A 105 -2.83 6.33 -0.57
N PRO A 106 -3.17 7.58 -0.97
CA PRO A 106 -2.25 8.65 -1.38
C PRO A 106 -1.56 9.30 -0.20
N ASP A 107 -2.15 9.90 0.78
CA ASP A 107 -1.52 10.71 1.84
C ASP A 107 -1.50 10.02 3.21
N GLU A 108 -1.64 8.69 3.27
CA GLU A 108 -1.79 7.98 4.55
C GLU A 108 -0.53 8.08 5.44
N LEU A 109 0.66 8.13 4.85
CA LEU A 109 1.89 8.34 5.61
C LEU A 109 1.92 9.73 6.27
N LEU A 110 1.48 10.77 5.56
CA LEU A 110 1.35 12.12 6.10
C LEU A 110 0.35 12.15 7.25
N HIS A 111 -0.84 11.58 7.10
CA HIS A 111 -1.84 11.52 8.16
C HIS A 111 -1.34 10.75 9.39
N ARG A 112 -0.59 9.67 9.18
CA ARG A 112 0.04 8.92 10.29
C ARG A 112 1.10 9.76 10.99
N PHE A 113 1.93 10.47 10.25
CA PHE A 113 2.95 11.37 10.77
C PHE A 113 2.32 12.50 11.60
N GLU A 114 1.31 13.17 11.08
CA GLU A 114 0.59 14.22 11.78
C GLU A 114 -0.01 13.72 13.10
N ARG A 115 -0.67 12.55 13.09
CA ARG A 115 -1.20 11.93 14.32
C ARG A 115 -0.12 11.61 15.35
N GLN A 116 1.03 11.07 14.92
CA GLN A 116 2.11 10.68 15.82
C GLN A 116 2.88 11.89 16.37
N THR A 117 2.96 12.98 15.63
CA THR A 117 3.72 14.17 16.02
C THR A 117 2.87 15.29 16.60
N ALA A 118 1.53 15.18 16.60
CA ALA A 118 0.61 16.21 17.06
C ALA A 118 0.89 16.71 18.48
N HIS A 119 1.37 15.84 19.36
CA HIS A 119 1.64 16.15 20.78
C HIS A 119 3.14 16.37 21.08
N LEU A 120 4.01 16.25 20.07
CA LEU A 120 5.43 16.46 20.26
C LEU A 120 5.76 17.95 20.22
N PRO A 121 6.52 18.48 21.21
CA PRO A 121 6.98 19.87 21.17
C PRO A 121 7.97 20.06 20.00
N LYS A 122 8.04 21.30 19.48
CA LYS A 122 8.85 21.68 18.30
C LYS A 122 9.82 22.82 18.61
N THR A 123 10.14 23.04 19.89
CA THR A 123 10.85 24.20 20.35
C THR A 123 12.36 24.05 20.33
N THR A 124 12.87 22.86 20.63
CA THR A 124 14.31 22.57 20.68
C THR A 124 14.78 21.79 19.45
N GLU A 125 16.09 21.83 19.20
CA GLU A 125 16.72 21.06 18.14
C GLU A 125 16.56 19.55 18.35
N ALA A 126 16.68 19.08 19.60
CA ALA A 126 16.48 17.67 19.95
C ALA A 126 15.05 17.19 19.63
N GLU A 127 14.06 17.99 19.91
CA GLU A 127 12.65 17.70 19.58
C GLU A 127 12.41 17.63 18.07
N ARG A 128 13.02 18.53 17.29
CA ARG A 128 12.94 18.50 15.82
C ARG A 128 13.59 17.24 15.26
N LEU A 129 14.70 16.79 15.82
CA LEU A 129 15.36 15.54 15.43
C LEU A 129 14.49 14.31 15.72
N VAL A 130 13.75 14.31 16.85
CA VAL A 130 12.78 13.23 17.15
C VAL A 130 11.68 13.19 16.10
N ILE A 131 11.08 14.33 15.75
CA ILE A 131 10.04 14.43 14.73
C ILE A 131 10.56 13.97 13.37
N GLN A 132 11.78 14.38 13.01
CA GLN A 132 12.42 13.92 11.76
C GLN A 132 12.59 12.40 11.74
N ARG A 133 13.03 11.78 12.84
CA ARG A 133 13.15 10.31 12.94
C ARG A 133 11.81 9.61 12.75
N VAL A 134 10.74 10.11 13.40
CA VAL A 134 9.39 9.56 13.20
C VAL A 134 9.02 9.58 11.71
N GLY A 135 9.28 10.69 11.02
CA GLY A 135 9.01 10.80 9.57
C GLY A 135 9.84 9.83 8.75
N GLN A 136 11.14 9.72 9.03
CA GLN A 136 12.04 8.78 8.33
C GLN A 136 11.65 7.32 8.54
N ASP A 137 11.22 6.93 9.76
CA ASP A 137 10.76 5.59 10.07
C ASP A 137 9.45 5.27 9.35
N LEU A 138 8.51 6.21 9.31
CA LEU A 138 7.24 6.08 8.55
C LEU A 138 7.49 5.96 7.05
N PHE A 139 8.36 6.79 6.49
CA PHE A 139 8.74 6.74 5.08
C PHE A 139 9.39 5.40 4.72
N ARG A 140 10.34 4.94 5.54
CA ARG A 140 10.95 3.62 5.38
C ARG A 140 9.92 2.49 5.40
N GLN A 141 9.01 2.52 6.37
CA GLN A 141 7.96 1.50 6.46
C GLN A 141 7.03 1.56 5.23
N GLY A 142 6.68 2.77 4.78
CA GLY A 142 5.90 2.97 3.57
C GLY A 142 6.57 2.39 2.32
N LEU A 143 7.88 2.62 2.15
CA LEU A 143 8.63 2.04 1.03
C LEU A 143 8.76 0.52 1.14
N LEU A 144 8.94 -0.04 2.35
CA LEU A 144 8.93 -1.50 2.55
C LEU A 144 7.58 -2.11 2.16
N ASP A 145 6.48 -1.49 2.53
CA ASP A 145 5.13 -1.92 2.14
C ASP A 145 4.92 -1.76 0.62
N PHE A 146 5.32 -0.62 0.04
CA PHE A 146 5.13 -0.33 -1.38
C PHE A 146 5.94 -1.24 -2.30
N TRP A 147 7.21 -1.47 -1.97
CA TRP A 147 8.13 -2.33 -2.74
C TRP A 147 8.11 -3.80 -2.31
N GLU A 148 7.17 -4.20 -1.44
CA GLU A 148 7.03 -5.59 -0.95
C GLU A 148 8.31 -6.14 -0.31
N GLY A 149 9.07 -5.28 0.40
CA GLY A 149 10.33 -5.64 1.03
C GLY A 149 11.44 -6.00 0.04
N ARG A 150 11.38 -5.50 -1.20
CA ARG A 150 12.34 -5.80 -2.28
C ARG A 150 13.03 -4.54 -2.77
N CYS A 151 14.31 -4.68 -3.09
CA CYS A 151 15.04 -3.62 -3.78
C CYS A 151 14.38 -3.30 -5.14
N ALA A 152 14.12 -2.02 -5.41
CA ALA A 152 13.47 -1.56 -6.63
C ALA A 152 14.24 -1.92 -7.93
N ILE A 153 15.58 -2.07 -7.84
CA ILE A 153 16.45 -2.36 -8.98
C ILE A 153 16.77 -3.86 -9.08
N THR A 154 17.26 -4.46 -7.99
CA THR A 154 17.78 -5.84 -8.03
C THR A 154 16.77 -6.90 -7.60
N GLY A 155 15.66 -6.50 -6.97
CA GLY A 155 14.71 -7.44 -6.40
C GLY A 155 15.21 -8.15 -5.13
N LEU A 156 16.40 -7.77 -4.57
CA LEU A 156 16.91 -8.32 -3.30
C LEU A 156 15.83 -8.19 -2.21
N ALA A 157 15.45 -9.34 -1.62
CA ALA A 157 14.34 -9.45 -0.68
C ALA A 157 14.85 -9.75 0.75
N VAL A 158 15.68 -8.86 1.27
CA VAL A 158 16.19 -8.88 2.65
C VAL A 158 15.93 -7.50 3.25
N PRO A 159 14.73 -7.27 3.83
CA PRO A 159 14.28 -5.94 4.28
C PRO A 159 15.25 -5.23 5.23
N GLU A 160 15.96 -5.98 6.07
CA GLU A 160 16.92 -5.49 7.05
C GLU A 160 18.14 -4.80 6.37
N LEU A 161 18.50 -5.25 5.17
CA LEU A 161 19.61 -4.69 4.41
C LEU A 161 19.17 -3.50 3.54
N LEU A 162 17.87 -3.37 3.23
CA LEU A 162 17.41 -2.35 2.31
C LEU A 162 17.41 -0.95 2.96
N ARG A 163 17.64 0.06 2.11
CA ARG A 163 17.65 1.48 2.47
C ARG A 163 16.48 2.21 1.81
N ALA A 164 15.89 3.13 2.57
CA ALA A 164 14.88 4.06 2.08
C ALA A 164 15.59 5.30 1.54
N SER A 165 15.73 5.41 0.23
CA SER A 165 16.45 6.47 -0.45
C SER A 165 15.47 7.50 -0.99
N HIS A 166 15.67 8.79 -0.67
CA HIS A 166 14.85 9.87 -1.23
C HIS A 166 15.37 10.27 -2.62
N ILE A 167 14.46 10.46 -3.57
CA ILE A 167 14.79 11.00 -4.90
C ILE A 167 15.11 12.48 -4.78
N LYS A 168 14.21 13.27 -4.19
CA LYS A 168 14.50 14.63 -3.76
C LYS A 168 14.91 14.57 -2.28
N PRO A 169 16.13 14.99 -1.92
CA PRO A 169 16.63 14.86 -0.55
C PRO A 169 15.69 15.44 0.49
N TRP A 170 15.60 14.80 1.67
CA TRP A 170 14.73 15.22 2.76
C TRP A 170 14.84 16.71 3.11
N ALA A 171 16.07 17.23 3.11
CA ALA A 171 16.35 18.64 3.42
C ALA A 171 15.79 19.60 2.37
N ASP A 172 15.69 19.17 1.12
CA ASP A 172 15.26 19.98 -0.02
C ASP A 172 13.75 19.94 -0.24
N CYS A 173 13.04 19.02 0.45
CA CYS A 173 11.59 18.93 0.37
C CYS A 173 10.92 20.13 1.03
N ALA A 174 9.95 20.73 0.34
CA ALA A 174 9.25 21.93 0.78
C ALA A 174 8.23 21.65 1.90
N SER A 175 7.72 20.43 2.02
CA SER A 175 6.67 20.05 2.97
C SER A 175 6.84 18.62 3.48
N ASP A 176 6.16 18.30 4.59
CA ASP A 176 6.11 16.94 5.11
C ASP A 176 5.35 16.00 4.16
N ALA A 177 4.38 16.51 3.41
CA ALA A 177 3.72 15.76 2.34
C ALA A 177 4.72 15.27 1.30
N GLU A 178 5.64 16.13 0.84
CA GLU A 178 6.68 15.77 -0.12
C GLU A 178 7.73 14.83 0.48
N ARG A 179 8.07 15.00 1.77
CA ARG A 179 9.01 14.12 2.49
C ARG A 179 8.48 12.70 2.67
N LEU A 180 7.17 12.56 2.82
CA LEU A 180 6.49 11.30 3.12
C LEU A 180 5.82 10.68 1.90
N ASP A 181 5.95 11.30 0.73
CA ASP A 181 5.45 10.74 -0.53
C ASP A 181 6.32 9.54 -0.93
N ILE A 182 5.72 8.35 -0.98
CA ILE A 182 6.42 7.12 -1.40
C ILE A 182 6.95 7.20 -2.84
N HIS A 183 6.34 8.05 -3.70
CA HIS A 183 6.82 8.28 -5.05
C HIS A 183 8.07 9.17 -5.09
N ASN A 184 8.38 9.86 -3.99
CA ASN A 184 9.67 10.54 -3.79
C ASN A 184 10.73 9.61 -3.22
N GLY A 185 10.59 8.28 -3.37
CA GLY A 185 11.54 7.35 -2.80
C GLY A 185 11.68 6.01 -3.47
N LEU A 186 12.84 5.42 -3.25
CA LEU A 186 13.22 4.09 -3.70
C LEU A 186 13.66 3.23 -2.53
N LEU A 187 13.31 1.95 -2.55
CA LEU A 187 13.86 0.97 -1.62
C LEU A 187 15.05 0.29 -2.30
N LEU A 188 16.26 0.55 -1.83
CA LEU A 188 17.50 0.15 -2.52
C LEU A 188 18.37 -0.77 -1.66
N ALA A 189 19.15 -1.63 -2.33
CA ALA A 189 20.28 -2.32 -1.71
C ALA A 189 21.36 -1.29 -1.32
N PRO A 190 22.16 -1.48 -0.25
CA PRO A 190 23.05 -0.45 0.31
C PRO A 190 24.07 0.14 -0.68
N HIS A 191 24.63 -0.67 -1.56
CA HIS A 191 25.59 -0.20 -2.57
C HIS A 191 24.92 0.63 -3.66
N LEU A 192 23.65 0.34 -4.00
CA LEU A 192 22.88 1.13 -4.96
C LEU A 192 22.37 2.43 -4.33
N ASP A 193 21.94 2.40 -3.07
CA ASP A 193 21.64 3.59 -2.29
C ASP A 193 22.82 4.55 -2.26
N ALA A 194 24.02 4.06 -1.90
CA ALA A 194 25.24 4.87 -1.91
C ALA A 194 25.64 5.40 -3.29
N ALA A 195 25.39 4.65 -4.36
CA ALA A 195 25.65 5.09 -5.73
C ALA A 195 24.65 6.14 -6.21
N PHE A 196 23.37 5.97 -5.84
CA PHE A 196 22.29 6.89 -6.16
C PHE A 196 22.46 8.23 -5.44
N ASP A 197 22.68 8.22 -4.13
CA ASP A 197 22.89 9.43 -3.32
C ASP A 197 24.08 10.28 -3.77
N ARG A 198 25.09 9.64 -4.39
CA ARG A 198 26.28 10.33 -4.92
C ARG A 198 26.18 10.67 -6.42
N GLY A 199 25.05 10.38 -7.06
CA GLY A 199 24.82 10.66 -8.48
C GLY A 199 25.62 9.79 -9.44
N PHE A 200 26.15 8.63 -9.01
CA PHE A 200 26.81 7.68 -9.91
C PHE A 200 25.83 6.90 -10.77
N ILE A 201 24.58 6.75 -10.30
CA ILE A 201 23.48 6.18 -11.05
C ILE A 201 22.27 7.10 -10.95
N THR A 202 21.43 7.07 -11.98
CA THR A 202 20.13 7.74 -12.02
C THR A 202 19.11 6.80 -12.65
N LEU A 203 17.83 7.10 -12.51
CA LEU A 203 16.75 6.39 -13.21
C LEU A 203 16.20 7.27 -14.33
N ALA A 204 16.04 6.68 -15.49
CA ALA A 204 15.34 7.32 -16.60
C ALA A 204 13.82 7.26 -16.37
N ASP A 205 13.06 8.06 -17.13
CA ASP A 205 11.59 8.13 -17.02
C ASP A 205 10.89 6.77 -17.30
N ASP A 206 11.56 5.86 -18.01
CA ASP A 206 11.09 4.50 -18.28
C ASP A 206 11.49 3.49 -17.17
N GLY A 207 12.10 3.96 -16.09
CA GLY A 207 12.52 3.16 -14.94
C GLY A 207 13.82 2.39 -15.12
N LYS A 208 14.58 2.61 -16.19
CA LYS A 208 15.91 2.00 -16.36
C LYS A 208 16.98 2.76 -15.58
N VAL A 209 17.99 2.01 -15.13
CA VAL A 209 19.18 2.52 -14.44
C VAL A 209 20.29 2.79 -15.45
#